data_dd8a8eb53baa434aaf2311b580ed7a7f
#
_entry.id   dd8a8eb53baa434aaf2311b580ed7a7f
#
_cell.length_a   1.000
_cell.length_b   1.000
_cell.length_c   1.000
_cell.angle_alpha   90.00
_cell.angle_beta   90.00
_cell.angle_gamma   90.00
#
_symmetry.space_group_name_H-M   'P 1'
#
loop_
_entity.id
_entity.type
_entity.pdbx_description
1 polymer ?
#
loop_
_entity_poly.entity_id
_entity_poly.type
_entity_poly.pdbx_seq_one_letter_code
_entity_poly.pdbx_strand_id
1 'polypeptide(L)'
;LGSETCEELFTPAAPHIQMALSGVEVISNGSGSHHQLRKLNTRMDLIRSATGKCGGVYMYANQRGCDGGRLYYDGCACIAVNGEIVAQGEQFAIQEVEVVIANVDLDAVVGFRGAFQSMAVQASAGDKYPMIHVPFRLCPNDDVSRIPYSPCDIRYHSPQEEIALGPACWLWDYLRR
;
A
#
# COMPACT_ATOMS: atom_id res chain seq x y z
N LEU A 1 -10.73 -5.52 7.75
CA LEU A 1 -9.81 -4.39 7.56
C LEU A 1 -8.82 -4.36 8.70
N GLY A 2 -7.53 -4.16 8.38
CA GLY A 2 -6.45 -3.96 9.36
C GLY A 2 -5.55 -2.81 8.96
N SER A 3 -4.64 -2.41 9.85
CA SER A 3 -3.66 -1.37 9.55
C SER A 3 -2.30 -1.71 10.14
N GLU A 4 -1.27 -1.36 9.40
CA GLU A 4 0.11 -1.27 9.89
C GLU A 4 0.67 0.12 9.58
N THR A 5 1.80 0.47 10.15
CA THR A 5 2.32 1.84 10.08
C THR A 5 3.74 1.86 9.54
N CYS A 6 3.95 2.67 8.51
CA CYS A 6 5.26 3.09 8.01
C CYS A 6 6.26 1.94 7.82
N GLU A 7 7.27 1.89 8.71
CA GLU A 7 8.38 0.93 8.60
C GLU A 7 8.01 -0.52 8.93
N GLU A 8 6.83 -0.77 9.53
CA GLU A 8 6.37 -2.13 9.78
C GLU A 8 6.34 -2.98 8.50
N LEU A 9 6.07 -2.35 7.34
CA LEU A 9 6.19 -2.98 6.03
C LEU A 9 7.59 -3.53 5.74
N PHE A 10 8.64 -2.91 6.29
CA PHE A 10 10.04 -3.24 6.02
C PHE A 10 10.62 -4.26 7.01
N THR A 11 9.87 -4.62 8.04
CA THR A 11 10.34 -5.55 9.07
C THR A 11 10.16 -7.01 8.63
N PRO A 12 11.05 -7.93 9.06
CA PRO A 12 10.92 -9.35 8.72
C PRO A 12 9.62 -9.99 9.22
N ALA A 13 9.15 -9.60 10.40
CA ALA A 13 7.90 -10.05 10.99
C ALA A 13 6.83 -8.95 10.86
N ALA A 14 6.57 -8.53 9.63
CA ALA A 14 5.62 -7.46 9.34
C ALA A 14 4.20 -7.84 9.81
N PRO A 15 3.46 -6.91 10.45
CA PRO A 15 2.12 -7.18 10.99
C PRO A 15 1.13 -7.71 9.96
N HIS A 16 1.25 -7.30 8.69
CA HIS A 16 0.37 -7.77 7.61
C HIS A 16 0.35 -9.30 7.47
N ILE A 17 1.44 -10.00 7.82
CA ILE A 17 1.51 -11.46 7.76
C ILE A 17 0.50 -12.06 8.74
N GLN A 18 0.57 -11.67 10.00
CA GLN A 18 -0.31 -12.18 11.05
C GLN A 18 -1.75 -11.68 10.87
N MET A 19 -1.95 -10.45 10.38
CA MET A 19 -3.27 -9.93 10.01
C MET A 19 -3.91 -10.77 8.91
N ALA A 20 -3.19 -11.11 7.85
CA ALA A 20 -3.69 -11.95 6.78
C ALA A 20 -4.06 -13.36 7.27
N LEU A 21 -3.21 -13.98 8.12
CA LEU A 21 -3.49 -15.27 8.77
C LEU A 21 -4.70 -15.19 9.73
N SER A 22 -5.01 -14.01 10.23
CA SER A 22 -6.21 -13.74 11.05
C SER A 22 -7.47 -13.46 10.22
N GLY A 23 -7.36 -13.46 8.87
CA GLY A 23 -8.48 -13.27 7.96
C GLY A 23 -8.68 -11.82 7.48
N VAL A 24 -7.77 -10.90 7.79
CA VAL A 24 -7.83 -9.52 7.28
C VAL A 24 -7.60 -9.52 5.77
N GLU A 25 -8.53 -8.98 5.00
CA GLU A 25 -8.48 -8.93 3.53
C GLU A 25 -7.94 -7.60 3.00
N VAL A 26 -8.17 -6.51 3.73
CA VAL A 26 -7.76 -5.17 3.35
C VAL A 26 -6.85 -4.59 4.42
N ILE A 27 -5.64 -4.22 4.04
CA ILE A 27 -4.62 -3.65 4.92
C ILE A 27 -4.31 -2.24 4.46
N SER A 28 -4.30 -1.29 5.39
CA SER A 28 -3.87 0.08 5.16
C SER A 28 -2.53 0.35 5.82
N ASN A 29 -1.67 1.12 5.16
CA ASN A 29 -0.42 1.61 5.73
C ASN A 29 -0.32 3.12 5.53
N GLY A 30 -0.44 3.87 6.63
CA GLY A 30 -0.12 5.29 6.69
C GLY A 30 1.36 5.48 6.97
N SER A 31 2.07 6.10 6.04
CA SER A 31 3.54 6.13 6.04
C SER A 31 4.12 7.54 5.99
N GLY A 32 5.22 7.71 6.69
CA GLY A 32 6.15 8.85 6.58
C GLY A 32 7.51 8.36 6.04
N SER A 33 7.49 7.63 4.94
CA SER A 33 8.71 7.10 4.30
C SER A 33 9.38 8.20 3.50
N HIS A 34 10.48 8.76 4.05
CA HIS A 34 11.25 9.80 3.37
C HIS A 34 11.94 9.27 2.11
N HIS A 35 12.11 10.17 1.15
CA HIS A 35 12.78 9.86 -0.11
C HIS A 35 14.25 9.47 0.10
N GLN A 36 14.63 8.42 -0.56
CA GLN A 36 16.00 7.99 -0.82
C GLN A 36 16.05 7.49 -2.25
N LEU A 37 17.20 7.64 -2.89
CA LEU A 37 17.39 7.18 -4.27
C LEU A 37 17.00 5.70 -4.41
N ARG A 38 16.09 5.40 -5.33
CA ARG A 38 15.55 4.06 -5.64
C ARG A 38 14.72 3.41 -4.53
N LYS A 39 14.37 4.13 -3.46
CA LYS A 39 13.57 3.56 -2.36
C LYS A 39 12.14 3.22 -2.79
N LEU A 40 11.59 3.90 -3.81
CA LEU A 40 10.28 3.55 -4.37
C LEU A 40 10.27 2.11 -4.90
N ASN A 41 11.36 1.66 -5.53
CA ASN A 41 11.46 0.27 -6.00
C ASN A 41 11.32 -0.72 -4.85
N THR A 42 12.05 -0.50 -3.76
CA THR A 42 11.96 -1.34 -2.56
C THR A 42 10.55 -1.33 -1.96
N ARG A 43 9.89 -0.15 -1.89
CA ARG A 43 8.50 -0.07 -1.39
C ARG A 43 7.54 -0.90 -2.24
N MET A 44 7.61 -0.76 -3.56
CA MET A 44 6.73 -1.50 -4.49
C MET A 44 6.98 -3.00 -4.41
N ASP A 45 8.24 -3.43 -4.33
CA ASP A 45 8.60 -4.84 -4.19
C ASP A 45 8.06 -5.44 -2.88
N LEU A 46 8.17 -4.70 -1.77
CA LEU A 46 7.64 -5.14 -0.47
C LEU A 46 6.11 -5.23 -0.48
N ILE A 47 5.40 -4.23 -1.01
CA ILE A 47 3.94 -4.22 -1.10
C ILE A 47 3.44 -5.37 -1.99
N ARG A 48 4.08 -5.58 -3.14
CA ARG A 48 3.76 -6.71 -4.03
C ARG A 48 4.04 -8.05 -3.34
N SER A 49 5.18 -8.17 -2.67
CA SER A 49 5.52 -9.38 -1.91
C SER A 49 4.53 -9.65 -0.78
N ALA A 50 4.10 -8.62 -0.04
CA ALA A 50 3.11 -8.75 1.03
C ALA A 50 1.80 -9.34 0.52
N THR A 51 1.23 -8.75 -0.53
CA THR A 51 -0.03 -9.21 -1.11
C THR A 51 0.12 -10.47 -1.97
N GLY A 52 1.26 -10.67 -2.61
CA GLY A 52 1.55 -11.87 -3.43
C GLY A 52 1.72 -13.14 -2.61
N LYS A 53 2.16 -13.03 -1.35
CA LYS A 53 2.28 -14.18 -0.44
C LYS A 53 1.00 -14.44 0.35
N CYS A 54 0.41 -13.37 0.88
CA CYS A 54 -0.69 -13.48 1.83
C CYS A 54 -2.07 -13.34 1.17
N GLY A 55 -2.10 -12.92 -0.09
CA GLY A 55 -3.33 -12.44 -0.73
C GLY A 55 -3.89 -11.21 -0.01
N GLY A 56 -4.71 -10.44 -0.66
CA GLY A 56 -5.37 -9.29 -0.05
C GLY A 56 -5.17 -8.00 -0.84
N VAL A 57 -5.79 -6.97 -0.31
CA VAL A 57 -5.65 -5.59 -0.79
C VAL A 57 -4.72 -4.85 0.15
N TYR A 58 -3.74 -4.15 -0.39
CA TYR A 58 -2.84 -3.29 0.38
C TYR A 58 -2.95 -1.85 -0.10
N MET A 59 -3.40 -0.97 0.77
CA MET A 59 -3.51 0.46 0.52
C MET A 59 -2.36 1.18 1.21
N TYR A 60 -1.44 1.70 0.41
CA TYR A 60 -0.29 2.45 0.90
C TYR A 60 -0.47 3.94 0.65
N ALA A 61 -0.38 4.75 1.70
CA ALA A 61 -0.42 6.21 1.62
C ALA A 61 0.82 6.79 2.29
N ASN A 62 1.65 7.51 1.51
CA ASN A 62 2.85 8.16 2.03
C ASN A 62 2.65 9.66 2.18
N GLN A 63 3.33 10.24 3.15
CA GLN A 63 3.45 11.69 3.28
C GLN A 63 4.07 12.30 2.02
N ARG A 64 3.82 13.59 1.83
CA ARG A 64 4.36 14.41 0.76
C ARG A 64 4.86 15.73 1.31
N GLY A 65 5.97 16.21 0.74
CA GLY A 65 6.57 17.49 1.11
C GLY A 65 7.75 17.34 2.05
N CYS A 66 8.31 18.47 2.49
CA CYS A 66 9.46 18.51 3.39
C CYS A 66 9.02 18.58 4.87
N ASP A 67 9.91 18.13 5.77
CA ASP A 67 9.72 18.27 7.21
C ASP A 67 10.13 19.63 7.76
N GLY A 68 10.62 20.52 6.89
CA GLY A 68 11.22 21.80 7.27
C GLY A 68 12.68 21.72 7.73
N GLY A 69 13.21 20.51 7.85
CA GLY A 69 14.61 20.23 8.16
C GLY A 69 15.34 19.62 6.96
N ARG A 70 15.57 18.32 6.99
CA ARG A 70 16.39 17.61 6.00
C ARG A 70 15.63 16.55 5.20
N LEU A 71 14.44 16.18 5.62
CA LEU A 71 13.69 15.08 5.00
C LEU A 71 12.70 15.61 3.98
N TYR A 72 12.57 14.85 2.90
CA TYR A 72 11.54 15.02 1.89
C TYR A 72 10.78 13.71 1.73
N TYR A 73 9.46 13.81 1.70
CA TYR A 73 8.55 12.69 1.50
C TYR A 73 7.99 12.77 0.10
N ASP A 74 8.21 11.73 -0.68
CA ASP A 74 8.00 11.71 -2.13
C ASP A 74 6.60 11.29 -2.57
N GLY A 75 5.68 11.04 -1.62
CA GLY A 75 4.32 10.62 -1.93
C GLY A 75 4.27 9.21 -2.53
N CYS A 76 3.64 9.10 -3.69
CA CYS A 76 3.45 7.85 -4.43
C CYS A 76 2.60 6.83 -3.66
N ALA A 77 1.37 7.20 -3.34
CA ALA A 77 0.36 6.28 -2.82
C ALA A 77 0.05 5.18 -3.85
N CYS A 78 -0.30 4.00 -3.38
CA CYS A 78 -0.68 2.92 -4.29
C CYS A 78 -1.67 1.95 -3.66
N ILE A 79 -2.35 1.19 -4.53
CA ILE A 79 -3.22 0.08 -4.16
C ILE A 79 -2.71 -1.16 -4.87
N ALA A 80 -2.47 -2.22 -4.10
CA ALA A 80 -2.06 -3.53 -4.60
C ALA A 80 -3.12 -4.58 -4.27
N VAL A 81 -3.31 -5.55 -5.14
CA VAL A 81 -4.22 -6.69 -4.96
C VAL A 81 -3.49 -7.97 -5.38
N ASN A 82 -3.36 -8.93 -4.48
CA ASN A 82 -2.80 -10.25 -4.75
C ASN A 82 -1.44 -10.25 -5.48
N GLY A 83 -0.58 -9.26 -5.17
CA GLY A 83 0.77 -9.13 -5.75
C GLY A 83 0.87 -8.16 -6.92
N GLU A 84 -0.24 -7.61 -7.41
CA GLU A 84 -0.27 -6.69 -8.54
C GLU A 84 -0.67 -5.27 -8.10
N ILE A 85 -0.03 -4.25 -8.68
CA ILE A 85 -0.42 -2.85 -8.47
C ILE A 85 -1.59 -2.55 -9.39
N VAL A 86 -2.71 -2.07 -8.82
CA VAL A 86 -3.92 -1.72 -9.57
C VAL A 86 -4.14 -0.22 -9.66
N ALA A 87 -3.50 0.56 -8.80
CA ALA A 87 -3.50 2.02 -8.88
C ALA A 87 -2.23 2.59 -8.24
N GLN A 88 -1.70 3.66 -8.82
CA GLN A 88 -0.49 4.35 -8.35
C GLN A 88 -0.65 5.85 -8.52
N GLY A 89 -0.35 6.60 -7.45
CA GLY A 89 -0.22 8.05 -7.47
C GLY A 89 1.16 8.51 -7.98
N GLU A 90 1.36 9.81 -7.97
CA GLU A 90 2.59 10.39 -8.48
C GLU A 90 3.68 10.47 -7.41
N GLN A 91 4.90 10.14 -7.80
CA GLN A 91 6.11 10.47 -7.05
C GLN A 91 6.53 11.90 -7.40
N PHE A 92 7.00 12.67 -6.41
CA PHE A 92 7.43 14.07 -6.59
C PHE A 92 6.35 15.06 -7.02
N ALA A 93 5.07 14.76 -6.80
CA ALA A 93 4.01 15.72 -7.09
C ALA A 93 4.05 16.92 -6.13
N ILE A 94 3.69 18.08 -6.64
CA ILE A 94 3.67 19.35 -5.89
C ILE A 94 2.28 19.72 -5.34
N GLN A 95 1.24 18.98 -5.73
CA GLN A 95 -0.11 19.17 -5.18
C GLN A 95 -0.13 18.82 -3.70
N GLU A 96 -0.92 19.52 -2.91
CA GLU A 96 -1.03 19.27 -1.46
C GLU A 96 -1.72 17.95 -1.15
N VAL A 97 -2.75 17.61 -1.93
CA VAL A 97 -3.55 16.41 -1.73
C VAL A 97 -3.65 15.63 -3.03
N GLU A 98 -3.47 14.33 -2.93
CA GLU A 98 -3.75 13.39 -4.01
C GLU A 98 -4.58 12.24 -3.45
N VAL A 99 -5.59 11.84 -4.21
CA VAL A 99 -6.45 10.70 -3.88
C VAL A 99 -6.28 9.63 -4.95
N VAL A 100 -5.86 8.44 -4.53
CA VAL A 100 -5.74 7.26 -5.40
C VAL A 100 -6.92 6.34 -5.11
N ILE A 101 -7.66 5.97 -6.14
CA ILE A 101 -8.89 5.19 -6.03
C ILE A 101 -8.80 3.96 -6.94
N ALA A 102 -9.30 2.83 -6.46
CA ALA A 102 -9.52 1.65 -7.29
C ALA A 102 -10.76 0.89 -6.83
N ASN A 103 -11.48 0.28 -7.77
CA ASN A 103 -12.45 -0.76 -7.46
C ASN A 103 -11.71 -2.08 -7.35
N VAL A 104 -11.95 -2.82 -6.28
CA VAL A 104 -11.34 -4.13 -6.02
C VAL A 104 -12.41 -5.18 -5.78
N ASP A 105 -12.14 -6.41 -6.22
CA ASP A 105 -12.99 -7.56 -5.98
C ASP A 105 -12.43 -8.38 -4.81
N LEU A 106 -13.15 -8.43 -3.69
CA LEU A 106 -12.74 -9.21 -2.52
C LEU A 106 -12.95 -10.71 -2.71
N ASP A 107 -13.85 -11.15 -3.58
CA ASP A 107 -13.99 -12.57 -3.90
C ASP A 107 -12.74 -13.09 -4.62
N ALA A 108 -12.08 -12.26 -5.41
CA ALA A 108 -10.77 -12.58 -5.99
C ALA A 108 -9.69 -12.77 -4.93
N VAL A 109 -9.75 -12.05 -3.80
CA VAL A 109 -8.84 -12.27 -2.65
C VAL A 109 -9.12 -13.61 -1.98
N VAL A 110 -10.39 -13.93 -1.75
CA VAL A 110 -10.80 -15.21 -1.16
C VAL A 110 -10.36 -16.38 -2.05
N GLY A 111 -10.61 -16.29 -3.36
CA GLY A 111 -10.18 -17.30 -4.34
C GLY A 111 -8.66 -17.49 -4.37
N PHE A 112 -7.91 -16.40 -4.35
CA PHE A 112 -6.44 -16.41 -4.31
C PHE A 112 -5.92 -17.15 -3.05
N ARG A 113 -6.45 -16.80 -1.87
CA ARG A 113 -6.07 -17.44 -0.60
C ARG A 113 -6.45 -18.92 -0.56
N GLY A 114 -7.59 -19.28 -1.15
CA GLY A 114 -8.06 -20.67 -1.22
C GLY A 114 -7.12 -21.60 -1.98
N ALA A 115 -6.28 -21.07 -2.87
CA ALA A 115 -5.28 -21.85 -3.60
C ALA A 115 -4.05 -22.25 -2.75
N PHE A 116 -3.84 -21.63 -1.58
CA PHE A 116 -2.68 -21.88 -0.71
C PHE A 116 -3.04 -22.71 0.52
N GLN A 117 -2.90 -24.05 0.44
CA GLN A 117 -3.16 -24.94 1.56
C GLN A 117 -2.33 -24.61 2.83
N SER A 118 -1.07 -24.20 2.62
CA SER A 118 -0.16 -23.82 3.74
C SER A 118 -0.68 -22.62 4.53
N MET A 119 -1.42 -21.72 3.91
CA MET A 119 -2.01 -20.57 4.59
C MET A 119 -3.05 -21.01 5.64
N ALA A 120 -3.93 -21.95 5.30
CA ALA A 120 -4.91 -22.50 6.23
C ALA A 120 -4.25 -23.19 7.43
N VAL A 121 -3.18 -23.95 7.18
CA VAL A 121 -2.41 -24.62 8.24
C VAL A 121 -1.78 -23.59 9.18
N GLN A 122 -1.11 -22.57 8.65
CA GLN A 122 -0.49 -21.53 9.46
C GLN A 122 -1.55 -20.69 10.21
N ALA A 123 -2.66 -20.37 9.56
CA ALA A 123 -3.77 -19.66 10.18
C ALA A 123 -4.39 -20.41 11.35
N SER A 124 -4.41 -21.75 11.31
CA SER A 124 -4.93 -22.56 12.43
C SER A 124 -3.97 -22.68 13.61
N ALA A 125 -2.68 -22.52 13.38
CA ALA A 125 -1.63 -22.70 14.39
C ALA A 125 -1.20 -21.40 15.09
N GLY A 126 -1.49 -20.23 14.48
CA GLY A 126 -1.06 -18.93 14.99
C GLY A 126 -2.11 -18.25 15.88
N ASP A 127 -1.64 -17.26 16.66
CA ASP A 127 -2.50 -16.36 17.41
C ASP A 127 -3.37 -15.54 16.47
N LYS A 128 -4.57 -15.17 16.91
CA LYS A 128 -5.48 -14.35 16.13
C LYS A 128 -5.53 -12.93 16.68
N TYR A 129 -5.55 -11.96 15.77
CA TYR A 129 -5.93 -10.60 16.16
C TYR A 129 -7.40 -10.57 16.62
N PRO A 130 -7.71 -9.79 17.66
CA PRO A 130 -9.10 -9.61 18.08
C PRO A 130 -9.90 -8.93 16.97
N MET A 131 -11.07 -9.50 16.65
CA MET A 131 -11.98 -8.92 15.69
C MET A 131 -12.90 -7.93 16.38
N ILE A 132 -12.93 -6.69 15.90
CA ILE A 132 -13.87 -5.66 16.34
C ILE A 132 -14.99 -5.61 15.31
N HIS A 133 -16.20 -5.97 15.75
CA HIS A 133 -17.37 -5.87 14.89
C HIS A 133 -17.89 -4.43 14.85
N VAL A 134 -17.95 -3.85 13.65
CA VAL A 134 -18.54 -2.54 13.40
C VAL A 134 -19.77 -2.74 12.53
N PRO A 135 -20.98 -2.29 12.93
CA PRO A 135 -22.22 -2.48 12.17
C PRO A 135 -22.27 -1.50 10.97
N PHE A 136 -21.29 -1.60 10.10
CA PHE A 136 -21.12 -0.76 8.93
C PHE A 136 -20.69 -1.61 7.73
N ARG A 137 -21.28 -1.35 6.56
CA ARG A 137 -20.89 -2.01 5.32
C ARG A 137 -20.01 -1.08 4.50
N LEU A 138 -18.86 -1.59 4.07
CA LEU A 138 -17.93 -0.87 3.18
C LEU A 138 -18.39 -0.91 1.72
N CYS A 139 -19.13 -1.97 1.32
CA CYS A 139 -19.66 -2.10 -0.03
C CYS A 139 -21.16 -1.75 -0.05
N PRO A 140 -21.62 -0.98 -1.05
CA PRO A 140 -23.06 -0.94 -1.36
C PRO A 140 -23.51 -2.34 -1.76
N ASN A 141 -24.76 -2.68 -1.42
CA ASN A 141 -25.35 -3.97 -1.79
C ASN A 141 -25.35 -4.11 -3.32
N ASP A 142 -24.81 -5.22 -3.80
CA ASP A 142 -25.03 -5.80 -5.13
C ASP A 142 -24.81 -4.89 -6.34
N ASP A 143 -23.90 -3.91 -6.26
CA ASP A 143 -23.52 -3.10 -7.43
C ASP A 143 -22.55 -3.87 -8.34
N VAL A 144 -23.09 -4.82 -9.08
CA VAL A 144 -22.35 -5.61 -10.09
C VAL A 144 -21.90 -4.78 -11.30
N SER A 145 -22.23 -3.50 -11.36
CA SER A 145 -21.83 -2.60 -12.44
C SER A 145 -20.39 -2.10 -12.28
N ARG A 146 -19.79 -2.21 -11.10
CA ARG A 146 -18.44 -1.77 -10.82
C ARG A 146 -17.42 -2.79 -11.26
N ILE A 147 -16.71 -2.48 -12.34
CA ILE A 147 -15.64 -3.34 -12.84
C ILE A 147 -14.39 -3.13 -11.98
N PRO A 148 -13.76 -4.21 -11.46
CA PRO A 148 -12.48 -4.11 -10.77
C PRO A 148 -11.39 -3.54 -11.69
N TYR A 149 -10.45 -2.78 -11.10
CA TYR A 149 -9.32 -2.25 -11.85
C TYR A 149 -8.36 -3.37 -12.24
N SER A 150 -7.89 -3.32 -13.48
CA SER A 150 -6.83 -4.21 -13.95
C SER A 150 -5.47 -3.78 -13.40
N PRO A 151 -4.52 -4.73 -13.29
CA PRO A 151 -3.14 -4.39 -12.98
C PRO A 151 -2.57 -3.34 -13.93
N CYS A 152 -1.76 -2.44 -13.39
CA CYS A 152 -1.06 -1.41 -14.17
C CYS A 152 0.46 -1.54 -14.02
N ASP A 153 1.18 -1.05 -15.02
CA ASP A 153 2.64 -0.96 -14.94
C ASP A 153 3.06 0.06 -13.90
N ILE A 154 4.04 -0.32 -13.08
CA ILE A 154 4.58 0.57 -12.05
C ILE A 154 5.43 1.64 -12.73
N ARG A 155 5.11 2.89 -12.46
CA ARG A 155 5.86 4.04 -12.97
C ARG A 155 7.01 4.37 -12.01
N TYR A 156 8.22 4.33 -12.55
CA TYR A 156 9.44 4.72 -11.84
C TYR A 156 10.12 5.87 -12.58
N HIS A 157 10.69 6.79 -11.83
CA HIS A 157 11.65 7.74 -12.38
C HIS A 157 13.02 7.07 -12.56
N SER A 158 13.80 7.57 -13.51
CA SER A 158 15.22 7.19 -13.61
C SER A 158 16.01 7.78 -12.41
N PRO A 159 17.18 7.23 -12.07
CA PRO A 159 18.02 7.80 -11.00
C PRO A 159 18.34 9.26 -11.21
N GLN A 160 18.54 9.69 -12.46
CA GLN A 160 18.83 11.08 -12.83
C GLN A 160 17.64 12.00 -12.54
N GLU A 161 16.42 11.55 -12.87
CA GLU A 161 15.21 12.29 -12.56
C GLU A 161 14.97 12.37 -11.04
N GLU A 162 15.20 11.29 -10.30
CA GLU A 162 15.07 11.32 -8.83
C GLU A 162 16.04 12.32 -8.19
N ILE A 163 17.29 12.38 -8.68
CA ILE A 163 18.33 13.33 -8.21
C ILE A 163 17.92 14.77 -8.51
N ALA A 164 17.26 15.03 -9.64
CA ALA A 164 16.80 16.36 -10.00
C ALA A 164 15.51 16.76 -9.27
N LEU A 165 14.50 15.86 -9.24
CA LEU A 165 13.17 16.15 -8.72
C LEU A 165 13.14 16.18 -7.19
N GLY A 166 13.86 15.29 -6.51
CA GLY A 166 13.87 15.24 -5.05
C GLY A 166 14.22 16.58 -4.40
N PRO A 167 15.42 17.13 -4.67
CA PRO A 167 15.81 18.45 -4.13
C PRO A 167 14.93 19.60 -4.63
N ALA A 168 14.49 19.56 -5.90
CA ALA A 168 13.62 20.59 -6.46
C ALA A 168 12.27 20.66 -5.75
N CYS A 169 11.62 19.52 -5.54
CA CYS A 169 10.35 19.44 -4.82
C CYS A 169 10.51 19.75 -3.33
N TRP A 170 11.63 19.33 -2.71
CA TRP A 170 11.96 19.70 -1.34
C TRP A 170 12.06 21.22 -1.19
N LEU A 171 12.83 21.89 -2.08
CA LEU A 171 12.99 23.33 -2.06
C LEU A 171 11.69 24.07 -2.35
N TRP A 172 10.90 23.58 -3.30
CA TRP A 172 9.58 24.13 -3.61
C TRP A 172 8.68 24.12 -2.37
N ASP A 173 8.59 22.98 -1.68
CA ASP A 173 7.72 22.87 -0.51
C ASP A 173 8.24 23.71 0.67
N TYR A 174 9.57 23.77 0.86
CA TYR A 174 10.19 24.59 1.88
C TYR A 174 9.93 26.10 1.68
N LEU A 175 10.05 26.58 0.45
CA LEU A 175 9.84 28.02 0.16
C LEU A 175 8.37 28.45 0.22
N ARG A 176 7.45 27.50 0.13
CA ARG A 176 6.01 27.73 0.14
C ARG A 176 5.44 27.81 1.55
N ARG A 177 6.12 27.31 2.54
CA ARG A 177 5.74 27.32 3.95
C ARG A 177 6.22 28.58 4.67
#